data_3710eb48e40447e5a2360ff5b189720d
#
_entry.id   3710eb48e40447e5a2360ff5b189720d
#
_cell.length_a   1.000
_cell.length_b   1.000
_cell.length_c   1.000
_cell.angle_alpha   90.00
_cell.angle_beta   90.00
_cell.angle_gamma   90.00
#
_symmetry.space_group_name_H-M   'P 1'
#
loop_
_entity.id
_entity.type
_entity.pdbx_description
1 polymer ?
#
loop_
_entity_poly.entity_id
_entity_poly.type
_entity_poly.pdbx_seq_one_letter_code
_entity_poly.pdbx_strand_id
1 'polypeptide(L)'
;MTDILSMIRQNREARGWTEYQLAERSGLPQSTISSWYKKGMTPSFSSLEKICDAFGLTLSQFFADGQERLALTDDQRRLLEILALLSAQQKDALLLLMQTMY
;
A
#
# COMPACT_ATOMS: atom_id res chain seq x y z
N MET A 1 -9.03 -6.49 -10.52
CA MET A 1 -7.60 -6.17 -10.35
C MET A 1 -7.42 -5.24 -9.18
N THR A 2 -6.46 -5.52 -8.33
CA THR A 2 -6.27 -4.74 -7.12
C THR A 2 -5.43 -3.50 -7.42
N ASP A 3 -5.95 -2.34 -7.06
CA ASP A 3 -5.26 -1.07 -7.22
C ASP A 3 -4.87 -0.55 -5.84
N ILE A 4 -3.58 -0.34 -5.64
CA ILE A 4 -3.05 0.11 -4.34
C ILE A 4 -3.66 1.45 -3.92
N LEU A 5 -3.82 2.38 -4.85
CA LEU A 5 -4.42 3.69 -4.52
C LEU A 5 -5.87 3.55 -4.10
N SER A 6 -6.62 2.65 -4.74
CA SER A 6 -8.00 2.36 -4.34
C SER A 6 -8.06 1.74 -2.96
N MET A 7 -7.13 0.85 -2.64
CA MET A 7 -7.04 0.22 -1.32
C MET A 7 -6.74 1.26 -0.24
N ILE A 8 -5.83 2.18 -0.53
CA ILE A 8 -5.52 3.28 0.39
C ILE A 8 -6.77 4.13 0.61
N ARG A 9 -7.48 4.47 -0.46
CA ARG A 9 -8.71 5.26 -0.36
C ARG A 9 -9.77 4.57 0.46
N GLN A 10 -9.99 3.28 0.22
CA GLN A 10 -10.98 2.51 0.95
C GLN A 10 -10.67 2.48 2.46
N ASN A 11 -9.40 2.25 2.80
CA ASN A 11 -8.99 2.25 4.20
C ASN A 11 -9.14 3.62 4.83
N ARG A 12 -8.83 4.68 4.09
CA ARG A 12 -8.96 6.05 4.56
C ARG A 12 -10.42 6.40 4.81
N GLU A 13 -11.29 6.09 3.84
CA GLU A 13 -12.72 6.38 3.94
C GLU A 13 -13.40 5.58 5.04
N ALA A 14 -12.99 4.32 5.21
CA ALA A 14 -13.52 3.49 6.29
C ALA A 14 -13.27 4.08 7.67
N ARG A 15 -12.21 4.88 7.80
CA ARG A 15 -11.85 5.54 9.05
C ARG A 15 -12.39 6.96 9.15
N GLY A 16 -13.03 7.45 8.09
CA GLY A 16 -13.56 8.81 8.06
C GLY A 16 -12.46 9.86 7.97
N TRP A 17 -11.31 9.52 7.42
CA TRP A 17 -10.18 10.45 7.32
C TRP A 17 -10.17 11.16 5.98
N THR A 18 -9.77 12.44 5.99
CA THR A 18 -9.44 13.18 4.78
C THR A 18 -8.02 12.83 4.34
N GLU A 19 -7.65 13.23 3.12
CA GLU A 19 -6.25 13.08 2.67
C GLU A 19 -5.29 13.84 3.59
N TYR A 20 -5.71 14.99 4.08
CA TYR A 20 -4.92 15.76 5.04
C TYR A 20 -4.65 14.96 6.31
N GLN A 21 -5.70 14.34 6.86
CA GLN A 21 -5.57 13.52 8.07
C GLN A 21 -4.67 12.31 7.84
N LEU A 22 -4.79 11.68 6.68
CA LEU A 22 -3.91 10.57 6.33
C LEU A 22 -2.46 11.04 6.26
N ALA A 23 -2.22 12.20 5.65
CA ALA A 23 -0.87 12.77 5.59
C ALA A 23 -0.30 13.01 6.98
N GLU A 24 -1.09 13.61 7.87
CA GLU A 24 -0.65 13.84 9.25
C GLU A 24 -0.28 12.54 9.96
N ARG A 25 -1.14 11.53 9.85
CA ARG A 25 -0.96 10.28 10.58
C ARG A 25 0.16 9.41 10.01
N SER A 26 0.40 9.52 8.70
CA SER A 26 1.47 8.75 8.05
C SER A 26 2.82 9.45 8.08
N GLY A 27 2.84 10.75 8.33
CA GLY A 27 4.05 11.54 8.27
C GLY A 27 4.49 11.89 6.86
N LEU A 28 3.62 11.68 5.87
CA LEU A 28 3.90 12.04 4.48
C LEU A 28 3.34 13.42 4.17
N PRO A 29 3.99 14.18 3.27
CA PRO A 29 3.40 15.44 2.82
C PRO A 29 2.08 15.21 2.09
N GLN A 30 1.10 16.07 2.32
CA GLN A 30 -0.17 15.95 1.63
C GLN A 30 0.00 16.06 0.11
N SER A 31 0.95 16.89 -0.34
CA SER A 31 1.24 17.02 -1.76
C SER A 31 1.68 15.69 -2.39
N THR A 32 2.40 14.88 -1.65
CA THR A 32 2.80 13.55 -2.12
C THR A 32 1.59 12.66 -2.35
N ILE A 33 0.70 12.60 -1.37
CA ILE A 33 -0.52 11.79 -1.48
C ILE A 33 -1.40 12.29 -2.62
N SER A 34 -1.61 13.59 -2.71
CA SER A 34 -2.39 14.17 -3.80
C SER A 34 -1.81 13.86 -5.18
N SER A 35 -0.47 13.89 -5.29
CA SER A 35 0.21 13.57 -6.55
C SER A 35 -0.06 12.14 -7.00
N TRP A 36 -0.13 11.19 -6.08
CA TRP A 36 -0.43 9.80 -6.45
C TRP A 36 -1.74 9.71 -7.22
N TYR A 37 -2.78 10.36 -6.70
CA TYR A 37 -4.11 10.30 -7.31
C TYR A 37 -4.18 11.11 -8.60
N LYS A 38 -3.54 12.27 -8.64
CA LYS A 38 -3.57 13.12 -9.83
C LYS A 38 -2.80 12.52 -10.99
N LYS A 39 -1.69 11.82 -10.72
CA LYS A 39 -0.79 11.31 -11.74
C LYS A 39 -0.88 9.81 -11.92
N GLY A 40 -1.68 9.13 -11.12
CA GLY A 40 -1.78 7.68 -11.16
C GLY A 40 -0.46 7.00 -10.80
N MET A 41 0.29 7.57 -9.88
CA MET A 41 1.61 7.07 -9.50
C MET A 41 1.50 5.97 -8.46
N THR A 42 2.42 5.00 -8.54
CA THR A 42 2.55 3.99 -7.51
C THR A 42 3.39 4.56 -6.36
N PRO A 43 2.90 4.49 -5.11
CA PRO A 43 3.72 4.91 -3.97
C PRO A 43 4.97 4.06 -3.87
N SER A 44 6.06 4.64 -3.36
CA SER A 44 7.24 3.85 -3.03
C SER A 44 6.91 2.89 -1.90
N PHE A 45 7.72 1.85 -1.74
CA PHE A 45 7.50 0.89 -0.67
C PHE A 45 7.59 1.57 0.70
N SER A 46 8.54 2.46 0.87
CA SER A 46 8.73 3.19 2.12
C SER A 46 7.49 4.04 2.45
N SER A 47 6.91 4.70 1.45
CA SER A 47 5.68 5.46 1.65
C SER A 47 4.51 4.56 2.00
N LEU A 48 4.40 3.40 1.33
CA LEU A 48 3.34 2.45 1.61
C LEU A 48 3.44 1.90 3.03
N GLU A 49 4.65 1.64 3.52
CA GLU A 49 4.83 1.22 4.90
C GLU A 49 4.31 2.27 5.89
N LYS A 50 4.58 3.54 5.63
CA LYS A 50 4.08 4.63 6.47
C LYS A 50 2.56 4.72 6.44
N ILE A 51 1.97 4.51 5.28
CA ILE A 51 0.51 4.47 5.12
C ILE A 51 -0.07 3.31 5.93
N CYS A 52 0.51 2.12 5.80
CA CYS A 52 0.05 0.95 6.56
C CYS A 52 0.16 1.18 8.06
N ASP A 53 1.27 1.77 8.51
CA ASP A 53 1.44 2.09 9.93
C ASP A 53 0.35 3.04 10.41
N ALA A 54 -0.01 4.04 9.60
CA ALA A 54 -1.07 4.98 9.94
C ALA A 54 -2.41 4.27 10.11
N PHE A 55 -2.66 3.25 9.31
CA PHE A 55 -3.89 2.46 9.40
C PHE A 55 -3.85 1.39 10.49
N GLY A 56 -2.69 1.16 11.09
CA GLY A 56 -2.52 0.08 12.06
C GLY A 56 -2.51 -1.29 11.42
N LEU A 57 -2.08 -1.39 10.18
CA LEU A 57 -2.05 -2.63 9.42
C LEU A 57 -0.62 -3.04 9.12
N THR A 58 -0.38 -4.35 9.07
CA THR A 58 0.82 -4.88 8.45
C THR A 58 0.63 -4.83 6.94
N LEU A 59 1.72 -4.97 6.19
CA LEU A 59 1.65 -5.04 4.74
C LEU A 59 0.79 -6.24 4.30
N SER A 60 0.94 -7.38 4.96
CA SER A 60 0.12 -8.56 4.70
C SER A 60 -1.36 -8.28 4.87
N GLN A 61 -1.71 -7.63 5.98
CA GLN A 61 -3.11 -7.29 6.26
C GLN A 61 -3.66 -6.33 5.22
N PHE A 62 -2.86 -5.35 4.82
CA PHE A 62 -3.28 -4.37 3.82
C PHE A 62 -3.66 -5.06 2.51
N PHE A 63 -2.82 -5.96 2.02
CA PHE A 63 -3.09 -6.66 0.77
C PHE A 63 -4.19 -7.69 0.91
N ALA A 64 -4.30 -8.36 2.06
CA ALA A 64 -5.35 -9.33 2.30
C ALA A 64 -6.73 -8.65 2.31
N ASP A 65 -6.83 -7.50 2.96
CA ASP A 65 -8.09 -6.74 3.00
C ASP A 65 -8.51 -6.32 1.60
N GLY A 66 -7.55 -5.91 0.77
CA GLY A 66 -7.83 -5.52 -0.61
C GLY A 66 -8.30 -6.66 -1.47
N GLN A 67 -8.07 -7.89 -1.05
CA GLN A 67 -8.52 -9.10 -1.75
C GLN A 67 -9.92 -9.54 -1.35
N GLU A 68 -10.60 -8.79 -0.51
CA GLU A 68 -11.97 -9.07 -0.10
C GLU A 68 -12.15 -10.51 0.38
N ARG A 69 -11.34 -10.88 1.34
CA ARG A 69 -11.39 -12.21 1.96
C ARG A 69 -10.81 -13.34 1.11
N LEU A 70 -10.30 -13.06 -0.05
CA LEU A 70 -9.57 -14.08 -0.80
C LEU A 70 -8.28 -14.40 -0.05
N ALA A 71 -8.02 -15.67 0.13
CA ALA A 71 -6.75 -16.08 0.72
C ALA A 71 -5.63 -15.73 -0.26
N LEU A 72 -4.50 -15.31 0.28
CA LEU A 72 -3.32 -15.14 -0.55
C LEU A 72 -2.90 -16.49 -1.11
N THR A 73 -2.52 -16.52 -2.37
CA THR A 73 -1.95 -17.74 -2.95
C THR A 73 -0.61 -18.02 -2.27
N ASP A 74 -0.12 -19.24 -2.40
CA ASP A 74 1.20 -19.60 -1.85
C ASP A 74 2.29 -18.71 -2.43
N ASP A 75 2.20 -18.39 -3.71
CA ASP A 75 3.17 -17.50 -4.36
C ASP A 75 3.11 -16.09 -3.80
N GLN A 76 1.93 -15.57 -3.57
CA GLN A 76 1.75 -14.24 -3.00
C GLN A 76 2.30 -14.18 -1.57
N ARG A 77 2.01 -15.20 -0.78
CA ARG A 77 2.52 -15.29 0.59
C ARG A 77 4.04 -15.35 0.60
N ARG A 78 4.60 -16.13 -0.28
CA ARG A 78 6.06 -16.27 -0.40
C ARG A 78 6.70 -14.93 -0.79
N LEU A 79 6.07 -14.20 -1.70
CA LEU A 79 6.55 -12.86 -2.08
C LEU A 79 6.57 -11.93 -0.88
N LEU A 80 5.51 -11.93 -0.06
CA LEU A 80 5.46 -11.09 1.13
C LEU A 80 6.55 -11.46 2.14
N GLU A 81 6.84 -12.75 2.29
CA GLU A 81 7.90 -13.21 3.17
C GLU A 81 9.27 -12.74 2.68
N ILE A 82 9.51 -12.82 1.37
CA ILE A 82 10.77 -12.41 0.77
C ILE A 82 10.98 -10.90 0.91
N LEU A 83 9.91 -10.12 0.90
CA LEU A 83 10.01 -8.66 1.01
C LEU A 83 10.85 -8.21 2.20
N ALA A 84 10.76 -8.93 3.32
CA ALA A 84 11.52 -8.57 4.52
C ALA A 84 13.02 -8.67 4.33
N LEU A 85 13.47 -9.43 3.32
CA LEU A 85 14.89 -9.69 3.06
C LEU A 85 15.49 -8.80 1.98
N LEU A 86 14.67 -7.99 1.34
CA LEU A 86 15.10 -7.21 0.17
C LEU A 86 15.51 -5.80 0.58
N SER A 87 16.38 -5.19 -0.24
CA SER A 87 16.69 -3.78 -0.11
C SER A 87 15.47 -2.94 -0.46
N ALA A 88 15.47 -1.66 -0.08
CA ALA A 88 14.37 -0.76 -0.39
C ALA A 88 14.13 -0.66 -1.90
N GLN A 89 15.21 -0.62 -2.68
CA GLN A 89 15.10 -0.55 -4.14
C GLN A 89 14.48 -1.82 -4.72
N GLN A 90 14.88 -2.97 -4.21
CA GLN A 90 14.30 -4.25 -4.63
C GLN A 90 12.83 -4.34 -4.25
N LYS A 91 12.47 -3.86 -3.06
CA LYS A 91 11.08 -3.85 -2.61
C LYS A 91 10.20 -3.00 -3.52
N ASP A 92 10.70 -1.83 -3.93
CA ASP A 92 9.94 -0.97 -4.84
C ASP A 92 9.72 -1.63 -6.20
N ALA A 93 10.75 -2.30 -6.73
CA ALA A 93 10.64 -3.02 -7.99
C ALA A 93 9.63 -4.16 -7.89
N LEU A 94 9.66 -4.91 -6.78
CA LEU A 94 8.74 -6.00 -6.56
C LEU A 94 7.31 -5.52 -6.39
N LEU A 95 7.12 -4.39 -5.72
CA LEU A 95 5.81 -3.79 -5.54
C LEU A 95 5.18 -3.42 -6.88
N LEU A 96 5.97 -2.83 -7.79
CA LEU A 96 5.52 -2.54 -9.13
C LEU A 96 5.09 -3.81 -9.86
N LEU A 97 5.89 -4.86 -9.76
CA LEU A 97 5.58 -6.13 -10.39
C LEU A 97 4.26 -6.69 -9.86
N MET A 98 4.08 -6.67 -8.55
CA MET A 98 2.83 -7.15 -7.94
C MET A 98 1.64 -6.36 -8.43
N GLN A 99 1.79 -5.06 -8.59
CA GLN A 99 0.69 -4.21 -9.05
C GLN A 99 0.30 -4.51 -10.49
N THR A 100 1.24 -4.93 -11.33
CA THR A 100 0.91 -5.32 -12.71
C THR A 100 0.29 -6.71 -12.79
N MET A 101 0.47 -7.55 -11.78
CA MET A 101 -0.07 -8.91 -11.73
C MET A 101 -1.51 -8.95 -11.24
N TYR A 102 -1.95 -7.93 -10.56
CA TYR A 102 -3.29 -7.85 -9.97
C TYR A 102 -4.10 -6.70 -10.59
#